data_6aae859aac37ce9934d594381d1cf5b7
#
_entry.id   6aae859aac37ce9934d594381d1cf5b7
#
_cell.length_a   1.000
_cell.length_b   1.000
_cell.length_c   1.000
_cell.angle_alpha   90.00
_cell.angle_beta   90.00
_cell.angle_gamma   90.00
#
_symmetry.space_group_name_H-M   'P 1'
#
loop_
_entity.id
_entity.type
_entity.pdbx_description
1 polymer ?
#
loop_
_entity_poly.entity_id
_entity_poly.type
_entity_poly.pdbx_seq_one_letter_code
_entity_poly.pdbx_strand_id
1 'polypeptide(L)'
;MYNLSESYIQTIFKSRNPSSHKGDHGHALLIAGSKGRMGAAVIAARACMRAGAGLLTVVVPEDERSVLQIAIPEAMLAIRQTFDYDINKFSAIGMGPATGTDEYAVEIFTKIISACTIPLLIDADALNILSTEKKLFDRIPAGTILTPHPKEFDRLFGLHKNEDERRTTAINIAEEKDIIIVLKGHKTLITSGGKSFINTTGNAGLAKGGSGDALTGIITSFMAQGYECFTAAQLGVYIHGLAADIALNRQSSESMLITDVIESMGEAFKTLLNDSV
;
A
#
# COMPACT_ATOMS: atom_id res chain seq x y z
N MET A 1 -2.75 -19.75 -11.59
CA MET A 1 -2.32 -18.34 -11.58
C MET A 1 -3.04 -17.63 -12.70
N TYR A 2 -3.69 -16.48 -12.43
CA TYR A 2 -4.51 -15.71 -13.36
C TYR A 2 -3.84 -14.37 -13.66
N ASN A 3 -4.14 -13.77 -14.81
CA ASN A 3 -3.72 -12.38 -15.08
C ASN A 3 -4.78 -11.40 -14.55
N LEU A 4 -4.34 -10.29 -13.97
CA LEU A 4 -5.20 -9.14 -13.71
C LEU A 4 -5.50 -8.45 -15.05
N SER A 5 -6.62 -8.79 -15.67
CA SER A 5 -7.08 -8.11 -16.89
C SER A 5 -7.97 -6.91 -16.54
N GLU A 6 -8.07 -5.96 -17.45
CA GLU A 6 -8.97 -4.80 -17.31
C GLU A 6 -10.42 -5.25 -17.06
N SER A 7 -10.90 -6.21 -17.86
CA SER A 7 -12.25 -6.76 -17.72
C SER A 7 -12.50 -7.38 -16.35
N TYR A 8 -11.50 -8.07 -15.76
CA TYR A 8 -11.62 -8.59 -14.40
C TYR A 8 -11.67 -7.46 -13.37
N ILE A 9 -10.80 -6.46 -13.49
CA ILE A 9 -10.76 -5.31 -12.58
C ILE A 9 -12.08 -4.54 -12.60
N GLN A 10 -12.69 -4.35 -13.78
CA GLN A 10 -14.01 -3.72 -13.91
C GLN A 10 -15.10 -4.50 -13.15
N THR A 11 -15.02 -5.82 -13.04
CA THR A 11 -16.00 -6.61 -12.27
C THR A 11 -15.91 -6.43 -10.76
N ILE A 12 -14.73 -6.08 -10.24
CA ILE A 12 -14.49 -5.90 -8.80
C ILE A 12 -14.43 -4.44 -8.36
N PHE A 13 -14.26 -3.51 -9.30
CA PHE A 13 -14.25 -2.08 -9.01
C PHE A 13 -15.68 -1.56 -8.84
N LYS A 14 -15.91 -0.75 -7.80
CA LYS A 14 -17.21 -0.15 -7.49
C LYS A 14 -17.16 1.35 -7.74
N SER A 15 -18.01 1.84 -8.64
CA SER A 15 -18.20 3.28 -8.82
C SER A 15 -18.80 3.93 -7.57
N ARG A 16 -18.48 5.20 -7.34
CA ARG A 16 -19.05 5.96 -6.22
C ARG A 16 -20.53 6.23 -6.41
N ASN A 17 -21.30 6.09 -5.34
CA ASN A 17 -22.66 6.59 -5.31
C ASN A 17 -22.64 8.12 -5.34
N PRO A 18 -23.39 8.78 -6.27
CA PRO A 18 -23.44 10.24 -6.35
C PRO A 18 -23.89 10.95 -5.07
N SER A 19 -24.63 10.25 -4.19
CA SER A 19 -25.10 10.79 -2.90
C SER A 19 -24.19 10.47 -1.71
N SER A 20 -23.02 9.84 -1.96
CA SER A 20 -22.10 9.46 -0.88
C SER A 20 -21.41 10.67 -0.23
N HIS A 21 -21.06 10.53 1.04
CA HIS A 21 -20.30 11.51 1.80
C HIS A 21 -18.92 10.94 2.21
N LYS A 22 -18.04 11.77 2.76
CA LYS A 22 -16.66 11.37 3.11
C LYS A 22 -16.58 10.15 4.03
N GLY A 23 -17.54 9.96 4.93
CA GLY A 23 -17.60 8.82 5.85
C GLY A 23 -17.82 7.48 5.15
N ASP A 24 -18.53 7.47 4.00
CA ASP A 24 -18.81 6.25 3.23
C ASP A 24 -17.53 5.69 2.55
N HIS A 25 -16.51 6.53 2.41
CA HIS A 25 -15.24 6.18 1.80
C HIS A 25 -14.12 5.94 2.82
N GLY A 26 -14.50 5.76 4.09
CA GLY A 26 -13.64 5.35 5.17
C GLY A 26 -12.60 6.38 5.63
N HIS A 27 -11.90 6.01 6.69
CA HIS A 27 -10.85 6.81 7.31
C HIS A 27 -9.56 5.98 7.37
N ALA A 28 -8.62 6.27 6.49
CA ALA A 28 -7.32 5.60 6.45
C ALA A 28 -6.38 6.17 7.53
N LEU A 29 -5.57 5.29 8.15
CA LEU A 29 -4.42 5.66 8.96
C LEU A 29 -3.14 5.26 8.23
N LEU A 30 -2.23 6.21 8.01
CA LEU A 30 -0.88 5.93 7.51
C LEU A 30 0.16 6.20 8.59
N ILE A 31 1.10 5.27 8.77
CA ILE A 31 2.26 5.45 9.64
C ILE A 31 3.49 5.44 8.73
N ALA A 32 4.00 6.62 8.42
CA ALA A 32 5.02 6.79 7.39
C ALA A 32 5.93 7.99 7.68
N GLY A 33 7.10 8.00 7.05
CA GLY A 33 8.08 9.07 7.17
C GLY A 33 8.86 9.03 8.47
N SER A 34 10.01 9.63 8.46
CA SER A 34 10.86 9.90 9.61
C SER A 34 11.71 11.14 9.32
N LYS A 35 12.46 11.63 10.30
CA LYS A 35 13.30 12.83 10.14
C LYS A 35 14.20 12.71 8.90
N GLY A 36 14.10 13.70 8.01
CA GLY A 36 14.80 13.73 6.73
C GLY A 36 14.26 12.79 5.65
N ARG A 37 13.18 12.03 5.91
CA ARG A 37 12.57 11.08 4.96
C ARG A 37 11.05 11.26 4.83
N MET A 38 10.55 12.46 5.04
CA MET A 38 9.13 12.77 4.94
C MET A 38 8.54 12.65 3.54
N GLY A 39 9.38 12.64 2.50
CA GLY A 39 8.93 12.42 1.13
C GLY A 39 8.11 11.14 0.96
N ALA A 40 8.46 10.06 1.67
CA ALA A 40 7.72 8.81 1.65
C ALA A 40 6.29 8.99 2.24
N ALA A 41 6.16 9.72 3.34
CA ALA A 41 4.85 10.02 3.94
C ALA A 41 3.99 10.89 3.01
N VAL A 42 4.59 11.88 2.35
CA VAL A 42 3.91 12.76 1.38
C VAL A 42 3.41 11.96 0.18
N ILE A 43 4.25 11.11 -0.39
CA ILE A 43 3.90 10.26 -1.54
C ILE A 43 2.76 9.30 -1.16
N ALA A 44 2.90 8.57 -0.05
CA ALA A 44 1.87 7.63 0.40
C ALA A 44 0.54 8.33 0.71
N ALA A 45 0.58 9.49 1.39
CA ALA A 45 -0.60 10.27 1.72
C ALA A 45 -1.31 10.80 0.47
N ARG A 46 -0.56 11.38 -0.47
CA ARG A 46 -1.11 11.89 -1.73
C ARG A 46 -1.74 10.78 -2.55
N ALA A 47 -1.06 9.64 -2.66
CA ALA A 47 -1.56 8.45 -3.35
C ALA A 47 -2.83 7.91 -2.69
N CYS A 48 -2.89 7.86 -1.35
CA CYS A 48 -4.06 7.44 -0.60
C CYS A 48 -5.28 8.34 -0.87
N MET A 49 -5.11 9.65 -0.82
CA MET A 49 -6.19 10.60 -1.13
C MET A 49 -6.64 10.52 -2.59
N ARG A 50 -5.70 10.43 -3.54
CA ARG A 50 -6.01 10.26 -4.97
C ARG A 50 -6.68 8.93 -5.29
N ALA A 51 -6.42 7.87 -4.49
CA ALA A 51 -7.09 6.57 -4.62
C ALA A 51 -8.51 6.57 -4.02
N GLY A 52 -8.93 7.65 -3.36
CA GLY A 52 -10.32 7.86 -3.03
C GLY A 52 -10.69 7.64 -1.56
N ALA A 53 -9.78 7.53 -0.62
CA ALA A 53 -10.11 7.55 0.81
C ALA A 53 -10.90 8.82 1.18
N GLY A 54 -11.94 8.68 1.98
CA GLY A 54 -12.78 9.81 2.40
C GLY A 54 -12.09 10.71 3.43
N LEU A 55 -11.32 10.10 4.32
CA LEU A 55 -10.51 10.76 5.34
C LEU A 55 -9.16 10.07 5.45
N LEU A 56 -8.13 10.83 5.77
CA LEU A 56 -6.79 10.34 6.01
C LEU A 56 -6.19 10.98 7.25
N THR A 57 -5.61 10.18 8.14
CA THR A 57 -4.70 10.63 9.19
C THR A 57 -3.32 10.03 8.96
N VAL A 58 -2.28 10.84 9.09
CA VAL A 58 -0.90 10.39 8.95
C VAL A 58 -0.14 10.59 10.26
N VAL A 59 0.48 9.53 10.76
CA VAL A 59 1.33 9.56 11.95
C VAL A 59 2.74 9.93 11.56
N VAL A 60 3.19 11.10 12.00
CA VAL A 60 4.49 11.68 11.63
C VAL A 60 5.27 12.16 12.85
N PRO A 61 6.61 12.30 12.78
CA PRO A 61 7.38 12.95 13.83
C PRO A 61 6.93 14.42 14.04
N GLU A 62 6.93 14.88 15.28
CA GLU A 62 6.48 16.23 15.62
C GLU A 62 7.27 17.31 14.89
N ASP A 63 8.58 17.19 14.85
CA ASP A 63 9.48 18.18 14.22
C ASP A 63 9.29 18.29 12.70
N GLU A 64 8.71 17.26 12.08
CA GLU A 64 8.55 17.17 10.62
C GLU A 64 7.08 17.42 10.17
N ARG A 65 6.17 17.71 11.09
CA ARG A 65 4.72 17.83 10.80
C ARG A 65 4.40 18.86 9.71
N SER A 66 5.15 19.95 9.65
CA SER A 66 4.94 21.04 8.68
C SER A 66 5.07 20.57 7.23
N VAL A 67 5.95 19.60 6.97
CA VAL A 67 6.16 19.04 5.62
C VAL A 67 4.86 18.48 5.08
N LEU A 68 4.15 17.68 5.89
CA LEU A 68 2.90 17.06 5.44
C LEU A 68 1.77 18.08 5.34
N GLN A 69 1.63 18.99 6.33
CA GLN A 69 0.57 20.01 6.33
C GLN A 69 0.65 20.95 5.13
N ILE A 70 1.87 21.25 4.65
CA ILE A 70 2.08 22.07 3.45
C ILE A 70 1.82 21.24 2.19
N ALA A 71 2.29 20.00 2.14
CA ALA A 71 2.24 19.18 0.92
C ALA A 71 0.86 18.55 0.67
N ILE A 72 0.12 18.20 1.73
CA ILE A 72 -1.18 17.51 1.67
C ILE A 72 -2.12 18.14 2.71
N PRO A 73 -2.70 19.31 2.44
CA PRO A 73 -3.59 20.00 3.39
C PRO A 73 -4.88 19.24 3.69
N GLU A 74 -5.25 18.27 2.85
CA GLU A 74 -6.41 17.39 3.04
C GLU A 74 -6.20 16.31 4.13
N ALA A 75 -4.93 16.02 4.50
CA ALA A 75 -4.62 15.01 5.50
C ALA A 75 -4.59 15.59 6.92
N MET A 76 -5.20 14.87 7.85
CA MET A 76 -5.03 15.12 9.28
C MET A 76 -3.71 14.53 9.77
N LEU A 77 -3.20 15.09 10.88
CA LEU A 77 -1.97 14.63 11.51
C LEU A 77 -2.23 13.96 12.85
N ALA A 78 -1.43 12.95 13.14
CA ALA A 78 -1.19 12.46 14.50
C ALA A 78 0.32 12.51 14.77
N ILE A 79 0.69 12.94 15.95
CA ILE A 79 2.10 13.05 16.35
C ILE A 79 2.56 11.69 16.83
N ARG A 80 3.68 11.23 16.26
CA ARG A 80 4.24 9.90 16.55
C ARG A 80 4.61 9.72 18.03
N GLN A 81 5.24 10.73 18.62
CA GLN A 81 5.73 10.71 19.99
C GLN A 81 4.62 10.65 21.06
N THR A 82 3.43 11.06 20.70
CA THR A 82 2.24 11.06 21.58
C THR A 82 1.15 10.13 21.03
N PHE A 83 1.51 9.17 20.19
CA PHE A 83 0.55 8.28 19.55
C PHE A 83 -0.06 7.31 20.56
N ASP A 84 -1.22 7.65 21.05
CA ASP A 84 -2.05 6.85 21.95
C ASP A 84 -3.51 6.86 21.47
N TYR A 85 -3.70 6.59 20.18
CA TYR A 85 -5.01 6.56 19.55
C TYR A 85 -5.60 5.15 19.58
N ASP A 86 -6.90 5.06 19.78
CA ASP A 86 -7.65 3.84 19.47
C ASP A 86 -7.61 3.61 17.95
N ILE A 87 -6.71 2.76 17.51
CA ILE A 87 -6.48 2.49 16.08
C ILE A 87 -7.67 1.84 15.40
N ASN A 88 -8.54 1.16 16.16
CA ASN A 88 -9.72 0.49 15.62
C ASN A 88 -10.87 1.45 15.27
N LYS A 89 -10.70 2.76 15.51
CA LYS A 89 -11.58 3.81 14.99
C LYS A 89 -11.34 4.16 13.53
N PHE A 90 -10.21 3.73 12.98
CA PHE A 90 -9.92 3.87 11.56
C PHE A 90 -10.52 2.70 10.77
N SER A 91 -10.63 2.86 9.47
CA SER A 91 -11.16 1.81 8.58
C SER A 91 -10.07 0.86 8.09
N ALA A 92 -8.83 1.33 7.99
CA ALA A 92 -7.66 0.54 7.59
C ALA A 92 -6.36 1.25 8.01
N ILE A 93 -5.29 0.47 8.14
CA ILE A 93 -3.95 0.96 8.47
C ILE A 93 -2.96 0.53 7.38
N GLY A 94 -2.15 1.49 6.92
CA GLY A 94 -0.93 1.21 6.14
C GLY A 94 0.29 1.72 6.90
N MET A 95 1.33 0.90 7.00
CA MET A 95 2.52 1.30 7.74
C MET A 95 3.82 0.81 7.09
N GLY A 96 4.87 1.58 7.31
CA GLY A 96 6.24 1.19 6.98
C GLY A 96 7.04 2.11 6.09
N PRO A 97 6.46 2.84 5.12
CA PRO A 97 7.22 3.73 4.26
C PRO A 97 8.11 4.70 5.06
N ALA A 98 9.42 4.46 5.07
CA ALA A 98 10.43 5.27 5.76
C ALA A 98 10.15 5.55 7.25
N THR A 99 9.53 4.62 7.98
CA THR A 99 9.26 4.76 9.43
C THR A 99 10.51 4.65 10.30
N GLY A 100 11.58 4.06 9.77
CA GLY A 100 12.73 3.64 10.53
C GLY A 100 12.55 2.25 11.14
N THR A 101 13.64 1.76 11.75
CA THR A 101 13.72 0.45 12.42
C THR A 101 14.33 0.57 13.82
N ASP A 102 14.35 1.77 14.38
CA ASP A 102 14.80 2.03 15.74
C ASP A 102 13.82 1.46 16.79
N GLU A 103 14.24 1.46 18.06
CA GLU A 103 13.42 0.93 19.15
C GLU A 103 12.02 1.53 19.19
N TYR A 104 11.91 2.81 18.90
CA TYR A 104 10.64 3.51 18.90
C TYR A 104 9.72 3.07 17.75
N ALA A 105 10.28 2.86 16.56
CA ALA A 105 9.54 2.29 15.43
C ALA A 105 9.06 0.86 15.73
N VAL A 106 9.91 0.05 16.35
CA VAL A 106 9.58 -1.32 16.83
C VAL A 106 8.46 -1.29 17.86
N GLU A 107 8.49 -0.35 18.81
CA GLU A 107 7.46 -0.21 19.85
C GLU A 107 6.09 0.11 19.22
N ILE A 108 6.02 1.11 18.35
CA ILE A 108 4.77 1.47 17.64
C ILE A 108 4.26 0.28 16.83
N PHE A 109 5.14 -0.36 16.07
CA PHE A 109 4.78 -1.52 15.26
C PHE A 109 4.21 -2.65 16.13
N THR A 110 4.85 -2.93 17.27
CA THR A 110 4.40 -3.95 18.23
C THR A 110 3.03 -3.60 18.81
N LYS A 111 2.78 -2.34 19.16
CA LYS A 111 1.48 -1.87 19.65
C LYS A 111 0.40 -2.08 18.60
N ILE A 112 0.67 -1.68 17.33
CA ILE A 112 -0.27 -1.85 16.23
C ILE A 112 -0.63 -3.33 16.05
N ILE A 113 0.35 -4.21 15.85
CA ILE A 113 0.10 -5.65 15.64
C ILE A 113 -0.70 -6.26 16.81
N SER A 114 -0.42 -5.82 18.04
CA SER A 114 -1.07 -6.39 19.23
C SER A 114 -2.52 -5.97 19.41
N ALA A 115 -2.91 -4.81 18.91
CA ALA A 115 -4.22 -4.21 19.12
C ALA A 115 -5.09 -4.14 17.85
N CYS A 116 -4.52 -4.40 16.67
CA CYS A 116 -5.19 -4.21 15.39
C CYS A 116 -6.25 -5.29 15.14
N THR A 117 -7.49 -4.86 14.93
CA THR A 117 -8.62 -5.71 14.52
C THR A 117 -9.22 -5.30 13.17
N ILE A 118 -8.61 -4.34 12.51
CA ILE A 118 -9.02 -3.79 11.21
C ILE A 118 -8.00 -4.12 10.11
N PRO A 119 -8.33 -3.96 8.82
CA PRO A 119 -7.41 -4.20 7.72
C PRO A 119 -6.05 -3.54 7.90
N LEU A 120 -4.96 -4.31 7.76
CA LEU A 120 -3.59 -3.87 7.96
C LEU A 120 -2.73 -4.16 6.73
N LEU A 121 -1.93 -3.16 6.32
CA LEU A 121 -0.88 -3.30 5.32
C LEU A 121 0.48 -2.97 5.92
N ILE A 122 1.47 -3.83 5.65
CA ILE A 122 2.85 -3.72 6.13
C ILE A 122 3.79 -3.66 4.92
N ASP A 123 4.61 -2.61 4.83
CA ASP A 123 5.58 -2.38 3.74
C ASP A 123 6.95 -1.91 4.29
N ALA A 124 7.95 -1.91 3.47
CA ALA A 124 9.24 -1.23 3.66
C ALA A 124 9.89 -1.47 5.05
N ASP A 125 10.11 -0.41 5.85
CA ASP A 125 10.78 -0.53 7.16
C ASP A 125 10.00 -1.42 8.14
N ALA A 126 8.67 -1.49 8.05
CA ALA A 126 7.88 -2.40 8.87
C ALA A 126 8.11 -3.88 8.48
N LEU A 127 8.36 -4.20 7.21
CA LEU A 127 8.82 -5.52 6.77
C LEU A 127 10.26 -5.82 7.28
N ASN A 128 11.11 -4.78 7.31
CA ASN A 128 12.45 -4.92 7.88
C ASN A 128 12.39 -5.25 9.38
N ILE A 129 11.49 -4.62 10.13
CA ILE A 129 11.25 -4.96 11.57
C ILE A 129 10.79 -6.42 11.67
N LEU A 130 9.84 -6.88 10.87
CA LEU A 130 9.42 -8.29 10.88
C LEU A 130 10.56 -9.26 10.59
N SER A 131 11.54 -8.87 9.77
CA SER A 131 12.68 -9.73 9.43
C SER A 131 13.67 -9.89 10.56
N THR A 132 13.79 -8.90 11.45
CA THR A 132 14.67 -8.92 12.64
C THR A 132 13.93 -9.45 13.86
N GLU A 133 12.68 -9.06 14.04
CA GLU A 133 11.82 -9.45 15.16
C GLU A 133 10.87 -10.59 14.77
N LYS A 134 11.42 -11.76 14.43
CA LYS A 134 10.67 -12.91 13.89
C LYS A 134 9.44 -13.31 14.72
N LYS A 135 9.46 -13.13 16.03
CA LYS A 135 8.32 -13.41 16.91
C LYS A 135 7.11 -12.53 16.63
N LEU A 136 7.31 -11.35 16.02
CA LEU A 136 6.21 -10.46 15.62
C LEU A 136 5.49 -10.99 14.38
N PHE A 137 6.19 -11.74 13.52
CA PHE A 137 5.57 -12.33 12.33
C PHE A 137 4.42 -13.28 12.67
N ASP A 138 4.57 -14.09 13.72
CA ASP A 138 3.51 -15.01 14.18
C ASP A 138 2.33 -14.31 14.87
N ARG A 139 2.42 -12.99 15.06
CA ARG A 139 1.40 -12.16 15.72
C ARG A 139 0.65 -11.26 14.78
N ILE A 140 1.05 -11.19 13.51
CA ILE A 140 0.31 -10.37 12.53
C ILE A 140 -1.11 -10.92 12.34
N PRO A 141 -2.13 -10.06 12.29
CA PRO A 141 -3.51 -10.49 12.09
C PRO A 141 -3.69 -11.24 10.75
N ALA A 142 -4.59 -12.22 10.73
CA ALA A 142 -5.03 -12.86 9.49
C ALA A 142 -5.55 -11.80 8.50
N GLY A 143 -5.36 -12.02 7.21
CA GLY A 143 -5.75 -11.07 6.18
C GLY A 143 -4.83 -9.85 6.04
N THR A 144 -3.73 -9.75 6.80
CA THR A 144 -2.73 -8.68 6.64
C THR A 144 -2.11 -8.72 5.26
N ILE A 145 -1.95 -7.56 4.63
CA ILE A 145 -1.24 -7.42 3.35
C ILE A 145 0.23 -7.12 3.60
N LEU A 146 1.12 -7.93 3.05
CA LEU A 146 2.56 -7.65 2.96
C LEU A 146 2.93 -7.27 1.53
N THR A 147 3.72 -6.20 1.35
CA THR A 147 4.10 -5.71 0.02
C THR A 147 5.61 -5.74 -0.23
N PRO A 148 6.30 -6.89 -0.05
CA PRO A 148 7.76 -6.95 -0.18
C PRO A 148 8.21 -6.82 -1.64
N HIS A 149 9.32 -6.10 -1.86
CA HIS A 149 10.13 -6.29 -3.06
C HIS A 149 11.03 -7.54 -2.89
N PRO A 150 11.67 -8.09 -3.96
CA PRO A 150 12.42 -9.33 -3.87
C PRO A 150 13.43 -9.43 -2.74
N LYS A 151 14.16 -8.33 -2.45
CA LYS A 151 15.17 -8.33 -1.36
C LYS A 151 14.52 -8.30 0.03
N GLU A 152 13.39 -7.64 0.22
CA GLU A 152 12.61 -7.68 1.47
C GLU A 152 12.03 -9.07 1.68
N PHE A 153 11.51 -9.67 0.62
CA PHE A 153 10.99 -11.03 0.65
C PHE A 153 12.06 -12.04 1.06
N ASP A 154 13.23 -11.97 0.41
CA ASP A 154 14.35 -12.86 0.74
C ASP A 154 14.88 -12.65 2.17
N ARG A 155 14.77 -11.45 2.72
CA ARG A 155 15.16 -11.14 4.10
C ARG A 155 14.18 -11.75 5.11
N LEU A 156 12.89 -11.79 4.78
CA LEU A 156 11.85 -12.39 5.62
C LEU A 156 11.86 -13.92 5.57
N PHE A 157 11.97 -14.50 4.38
CA PHE A 157 11.66 -15.91 4.13
C PHE A 157 12.86 -16.75 3.64
N GLY A 158 14.06 -16.15 3.60
CA GLY A 158 15.27 -16.81 3.13
C GLY A 158 15.58 -16.53 1.66
N LEU A 159 16.82 -16.81 1.28
CA LEU A 159 17.30 -16.56 -0.08
C LEU A 159 16.67 -17.52 -1.10
N HIS A 160 16.29 -17.00 -2.25
CA HIS A 160 15.73 -17.75 -3.37
C HIS A 160 16.62 -17.62 -4.60
N LYS A 161 16.77 -18.71 -5.35
CA LYS A 161 17.65 -18.80 -6.54
C LYS A 161 17.13 -17.98 -7.72
N ASN A 162 15.80 -17.89 -7.85
CA ASN A 162 15.12 -17.24 -8.97
C ASN A 162 13.72 -16.74 -8.58
N GLU A 163 13.06 -16.09 -9.54
CA GLU A 163 11.72 -15.55 -9.34
C GLU A 163 10.65 -16.62 -9.13
N ASP A 164 10.74 -17.76 -9.81
CA ASP A 164 9.75 -18.83 -9.71
C ASP A 164 9.77 -19.48 -8.32
N GLU A 165 10.97 -19.73 -7.78
CA GLU A 165 11.13 -20.24 -6.41
C GLU A 165 10.54 -19.25 -5.39
N ARG A 166 10.81 -17.94 -5.57
CA ARG A 166 10.27 -16.87 -4.71
C ARG A 166 8.75 -16.81 -4.78
N ARG A 167 8.17 -16.93 -6.00
CA ARG A 167 6.71 -16.97 -6.19
C ARG A 167 6.07 -18.19 -5.51
N THR A 168 6.69 -19.36 -5.65
CA THR A 168 6.21 -20.59 -5.00
C THR A 168 6.20 -20.43 -3.48
N THR A 169 7.28 -19.91 -2.91
CA THR A 169 7.35 -19.64 -1.46
C THR A 169 6.29 -18.61 -1.04
N ALA A 170 6.08 -17.54 -1.82
CA ALA A 170 5.06 -16.55 -1.51
C ALA A 170 3.64 -17.14 -1.47
N ILE A 171 3.31 -18.02 -2.40
CA ILE A 171 2.00 -18.70 -2.44
C ILE A 171 1.82 -19.57 -1.19
N ASN A 172 2.82 -20.40 -0.86
CA ASN A 172 2.75 -21.29 0.28
C ASN A 172 2.63 -20.53 1.62
N ILE A 173 3.43 -19.48 1.80
CA ILE A 173 3.38 -18.64 3.02
C ILE A 173 2.04 -17.91 3.12
N ALA A 174 1.52 -17.37 2.02
CA ALA A 174 0.24 -16.67 2.02
C ALA A 174 -0.91 -17.59 2.46
N GLU A 175 -0.89 -18.84 2.01
CA GLU A 175 -1.88 -19.86 2.39
C GLU A 175 -1.69 -20.33 3.84
N GLU A 176 -0.45 -20.67 4.24
CA GLU A 176 -0.13 -21.18 5.58
C GLU A 176 -0.47 -20.17 6.69
N LYS A 177 -0.19 -18.88 6.45
CA LYS A 177 -0.32 -17.82 7.44
C LYS A 177 -1.62 -17.02 7.33
N ASP A 178 -2.48 -17.37 6.37
CA ASP A 178 -3.73 -16.63 6.06
C ASP A 178 -3.48 -15.12 5.87
N ILE A 179 -2.47 -14.78 5.05
CA ILE A 179 -2.09 -13.40 4.71
C ILE A 179 -2.13 -13.18 3.19
N ILE A 180 -2.09 -11.91 2.80
CA ILE A 180 -1.96 -11.51 1.40
C ILE A 180 -0.51 -11.08 1.14
N ILE A 181 0.12 -11.62 0.11
CA ILE A 181 1.45 -11.20 -0.32
C ILE A 181 1.37 -10.55 -1.69
N VAL A 182 1.81 -9.29 -1.76
CA VAL A 182 2.05 -8.54 -2.99
C VAL A 182 3.56 -8.54 -3.24
N LEU A 183 4.06 -9.55 -3.93
CA LEU A 183 5.48 -9.66 -4.27
C LEU A 183 5.78 -8.74 -5.45
N LYS A 184 6.37 -7.57 -5.13
CA LYS A 184 6.70 -6.53 -6.12
C LYS A 184 7.75 -6.99 -7.11
N GLY A 185 7.57 -6.65 -8.39
CA GLY A 185 8.50 -6.97 -9.48
C GLY A 185 7.97 -6.49 -10.82
N HIS A 186 8.69 -6.81 -11.91
CA HIS A 186 8.21 -6.47 -13.26
C HIS A 186 6.80 -7.03 -13.53
N LYS A 187 6.51 -8.23 -13.03
CA LYS A 187 5.18 -8.83 -13.01
C LYS A 187 4.82 -9.11 -11.56
N THR A 188 4.24 -8.14 -10.90
CA THR A 188 3.85 -8.25 -9.48
C THR A 188 2.87 -9.39 -9.28
N LEU A 189 3.21 -10.29 -8.35
CA LEU A 189 2.32 -11.37 -7.90
C LEU A 189 1.47 -10.88 -6.73
N ILE A 190 0.17 -11.14 -6.79
CA ILE A 190 -0.75 -10.98 -5.66
C ILE A 190 -1.30 -12.36 -5.31
N THR A 191 -1.10 -12.83 -4.08
CA THR A 191 -1.52 -14.18 -3.67
C THR A 191 -2.14 -14.21 -2.28
N SER A 192 -3.17 -15.04 -2.11
CA SER A 192 -3.86 -15.31 -0.86
C SER A 192 -4.71 -16.58 -0.98
N GLY A 193 -4.70 -17.45 0.04
CA GLY A 193 -5.63 -18.59 0.17
C GLY A 193 -5.75 -19.45 -1.07
N GLY A 194 -4.64 -19.83 -1.72
CA GLY A 194 -4.61 -20.63 -2.94
C GLY A 194 -4.99 -19.89 -4.23
N LYS A 195 -5.35 -18.59 -4.16
CA LYS A 195 -5.61 -17.73 -5.33
C LYS A 195 -4.39 -16.87 -5.62
N SER A 196 -3.98 -16.81 -6.90
CA SER A 196 -2.81 -16.04 -7.32
C SER A 196 -3.07 -15.33 -8.64
N PHE A 197 -2.72 -14.04 -8.67
CA PHE A 197 -2.83 -13.16 -9.83
C PHE A 197 -1.49 -12.51 -10.17
N ILE A 198 -1.25 -12.31 -11.45
CA ILE A 198 -0.11 -11.55 -11.98
C ILE A 198 -0.63 -10.24 -12.55
N ASN A 199 -0.05 -9.14 -12.11
CA ASN A 199 -0.36 -7.84 -12.68
C ASN A 199 0.20 -7.69 -14.10
N THR A 200 -0.57 -7.05 -14.97
CA THR A 200 -0.26 -6.85 -16.39
C THR A 200 0.01 -5.39 -16.76
N THR A 201 -0.22 -4.45 -15.83
CA THR A 201 0.00 -3.00 -16.02
C THR A 201 1.32 -2.55 -15.40
N GLY A 202 1.79 -1.39 -15.81
CA GLY A 202 3.00 -0.76 -15.32
C GLY A 202 4.20 -0.92 -16.27
N ASN A 203 5.16 -0.05 -16.09
CA ASN A 203 6.33 0.06 -16.95
C ASN A 203 7.61 0.33 -16.15
N ALA A 204 8.75 0.38 -16.85
CA ALA A 204 10.07 0.55 -16.23
C ALA A 204 10.24 1.89 -15.47
N GLY A 205 9.45 2.90 -15.77
CA GLY A 205 9.45 4.18 -15.04
C GLY A 205 9.08 4.05 -13.57
N LEU A 206 8.38 2.98 -13.17
CA LEU A 206 8.10 2.65 -11.78
C LEU A 206 9.35 2.19 -10.99
N ALA A 207 10.46 1.89 -11.64
CA ALA A 207 11.72 1.52 -10.97
C ALA A 207 12.42 2.74 -10.36
N LYS A 208 11.70 3.50 -9.54
CA LYS A 208 12.15 4.72 -8.84
C LYS A 208 11.76 4.73 -7.38
N GLY A 209 12.50 5.51 -6.57
CA GLY A 209 12.14 5.78 -5.18
C GLY A 209 10.74 6.39 -5.07
N GLY A 210 9.96 5.95 -4.08
CA GLY A 210 8.60 6.42 -3.88
C GLY A 210 7.52 5.53 -4.51
N SER A 211 7.85 4.65 -5.45
CA SER A 211 6.87 3.77 -6.12
C SER A 211 6.17 2.85 -5.12
N GLY A 212 6.91 2.21 -4.22
CA GLY A 212 6.36 1.40 -3.13
C GLY A 212 5.50 2.22 -2.17
N ASP A 213 5.97 3.43 -1.82
CA ASP A 213 5.24 4.32 -0.90
C ASP A 213 3.87 4.71 -1.49
N ALA A 214 3.82 5.02 -2.79
CA ALA A 214 2.57 5.27 -3.50
C ALA A 214 1.64 4.05 -3.48
N LEU A 215 2.18 2.86 -3.77
CA LEU A 215 1.41 1.62 -3.75
C LEU A 215 0.82 1.34 -2.35
N THR A 216 1.60 1.55 -1.30
CA THR A 216 1.11 1.46 0.09
C THR A 216 -0.08 2.39 0.33
N GLY A 217 0.01 3.65 -0.10
CA GLY A 217 -1.09 4.61 0.02
C GLY A 217 -2.34 4.18 -0.74
N ILE A 218 -2.17 3.71 -2.00
CA ILE A 218 -3.27 3.28 -2.86
C ILE A 218 -4.02 2.07 -2.26
N ILE A 219 -3.29 1.02 -1.87
CA ILE A 219 -3.92 -0.18 -1.30
C ILE A 219 -4.61 0.15 0.03
N THR A 220 -3.97 0.95 0.90
CA THR A 220 -4.57 1.39 2.16
C THR A 220 -5.88 2.15 1.93
N SER A 221 -5.94 2.98 0.89
CA SER A 221 -7.15 3.69 0.50
C SER A 221 -8.28 2.73 0.11
N PHE A 222 -8.01 1.71 -0.70
CA PHE A 222 -9.04 0.72 -1.07
C PHE A 222 -9.51 -0.09 0.13
N MET A 223 -8.61 -0.49 1.03
CA MET A 223 -9.01 -1.14 2.28
C MET A 223 -9.92 -0.22 3.11
N ALA A 224 -9.57 1.06 3.25
CA ALA A 224 -10.37 2.02 4.00
C ALA A 224 -11.76 2.23 3.40
N GLN A 225 -11.90 2.14 2.09
CA GLN A 225 -13.18 2.21 1.36
C GLN A 225 -14.04 0.94 1.51
N GLY A 226 -13.60 -0.04 2.30
CA GLY A 226 -14.36 -1.27 2.59
C GLY A 226 -14.21 -2.38 1.55
N TYR A 227 -13.20 -2.33 0.69
CA TYR A 227 -12.84 -3.49 -0.11
C TYR A 227 -12.15 -4.54 0.76
N GLU A 228 -12.45 -5.81 0.52
CA GLU A 228 -11.69 -6.90 1.12
C GLU A 228 -10.20 -6.77 0.80
N CYS A 229 -9.33 -7.16 1.73
CA CYS A 229 -7.88 -6.96 1.62
C CYS A 229 -7.29 -7.51 0.31
N PHE A 230 -7.71 -8.69 -0.12
CA PHE A 230 -7.22 -9.28 -1.38
C PHE A 230 -7.67 -8.48 -2.61
N THR A 231 -8.94 -8.03 -2.62
CA THR A 231 -9.48 -7.17 -3.68
C THR A 231 -8.80 -5.79 -3.68
N ALA A 232 -8.56 -5.22 -2.50
CA ALA A 232 -7.84 -3.95 -2.35
C ALA A 232 -6.41 -4.03 -2.91
N ALA A 233 -5.71 -5.15 -2.66
CA ALA A 233 -4.39 -5.40 -3.21
C ALA A 233 -4.40 -5.51 -4.74
N GLN A 234 -5.38 -6.22 -5.32
CA GLN A 234 -5.55 -6.35 -6.77
C GLN A 234 -5.83 -5.00 -7.44
N LEU A 235 -6.81 -4.24 -6.93
CA LEU A 235 -7.14 -2.91 -7.43
C LEU A 235 -5.96 -1.95 -7.30
N GLY A 236 -5.29 -1.95 -6.14
CA GLY A 236 -4.17 -1.05 -5.89
C GLY A 236 -3.00 -1.28 -6.82
N VAL A 237 -2.61 -2.55 -7.01
CA VAL A 237 -1.49 -2.90 -7.91
C VAL A 237 -1.84 -2.58 -9.36
N TYR A 238 -3.07 -2.89 -9.80
CA TYR A 238 -3.51 -2.64 -11.16
C TYR A 238 -3.58 -1.14 -11.48
N ILE A 239 -4.25 -0.35 -10.62
CA ILE A 239 -4.41 1.11 -10.79
C ILE A 239 -3.05 1.82 -10.75
N HIS A 240 -2.15 1.42 -9.84
CA HIS A 240 -0.80 1.97 -9.77
C HIS A 240 -0.04 1.75 -11.09
N GLY A 241 -0.10 0.54 -11.65
CA GLY A 241 0.53 0.24 -12.93
C GLY A 241 -0.14 0.97 -14.10
N LEU A 242 -1.48 0.97 -14.19
CA LEU A 242 -2.23 1.66 -15.24
C LEU A 242 -1.96 3.17 -15.22
N ALA A 243 -1.92 3.78 -14.04
CA ALA A 243 -1.57 5.20 -13.90
C ALA A 243 -0.14 5.49 -14.39
N ALA A 244 0.81 4.59 -14.17
CA ALA A 244 2.15 4.71 -14.70
C ALA A 244 2.18 4.59 -16.24
N ASP A 245 1.39 3.69 -16.82
CA ASP A 245 1.29 3.56 -18.28
C ASP A 245 0.67 4.81 -18.91
N ILE A 246 -0.34 5.39 -18.26
CA ILE A 246 -0.94 6.68 -18.70
C ILE A 246 0.06 7.83 -18.57
N ALA A 247 0.90 7.85 -17.52
CA ALA A 247 1.91 8.89 -17.31
C ALA A 247 2.93 8.95 -18.46
N LEU A 248 3.20 7.84 -19.14
CA LEU A 248 4.08 7.79 -20.33
C LEU A 248 3.56 8.61 -21.52
N ASN A 249 2.28 8.99 -21.55
CA ASN A 249 1.77 9.91 -22.58
C ASN A 249 2.35 11.31 -22.45
N ARG A 250 2.92 11.66 -21.29
CA ARG A 250 3.49 12.99 -20.99
C ARG A 250 4.96 12.95 -20.64
N GLN A 251 5.46 11.79 -20.22
CA GLN A 251 6.82 11.60 -19.74
C GLN A 251 7.49 10.43 -20.47
N SER A 252 8.83 10.36 -20.46
CA SER A 252 9.54 9.12 -20.77
C SER A 252 9.69 8.27 -19.50
N SER A 253 9.99 6.98 -19.64
CA SER A 253 10.27 6.11 -18.49
C SER A 253 11.45 6.62 -17.64
N GLU A 254 12.42 7.33 -18.25
CA GLU A 254 13.55 7.91 -17.55
C GLU A 254 13.17 9.16 -16.74
N SER A 255 12.28 10.01 -17.27
CA SER A 255 11.90 11.29 -16.64
C SER A 255 10.71 11.18 -15.70
N MET A 256 9.87 10.15 -15.84
CA MET A 256 8.66 9.96 -15.05
C MET A 256 8.96 9.96 -13.54
N LEU A 257 8.29 10.83 -12.80
CA LEU A 257 8.30 10.85 -11.33
C LEU A 257 7.08 10.09 -10.79
N ILE A 258 7.17 9.65 -9.54
CA ILE A 258 6.02 8.99 -8.90
C ILE A 258 4.84 9.96 -8.70
N THR A 259 5.11 11.25 -8.59
CA THR A 259 4.06 12.28 -8.60
C THR A 259 3.29 12.32 -9.91
N ASP A 260 3.94 12.10 -11.06
CA ASP A 260 3.25 12.04 -12.37
C ASP A 260 2.30 10.83 -12.41
N VAL A 261 2.72 9.71 -11.83
CA VAL A 261 1.88 8.50 -11.70
C VAL A 261 0.65 8.80 -10.84
N ILE A 262 0.85 9.41 -9.66
CA ILE A 262 -0.24 9.77 -8.76
C ILE A 262 -1.23 10.74 -9.41
N GLU A 263 -0.75 11.71 -10.18
CA GLU A 263 -1.61 12.66 -10.91
C GLU A 263 -2.36 12.01 -12.06
N SER A 264 -1.82 10.96 -12.66
CA SER A 264 -2.48 10.18 -13.72
C SER A 264 -3.55 9.20 -13.21
N MET A 265 -3.68 9.01 -11.89
CA MET A 265 -4.68 8.09 -11.31
C MET A 265 -6.12 8.47 -11.67
N GLY A 266 -6.43 9.77 -11.79
CA GLY A 266 -7.75 10.22 -12.20
C GLY A 266 -8.15 9.71 -13.59
N GLU A 267 -7.21 9.67 -14.53
CA GLU A 267 -7.41 9.10 -15.87
C GLU A 267 -7.53 7.56 -15.79
N ALA A 268 -6.71 6.90 -14.97
CA ALA A 268 -6.80 5.46 -14.76
C ALA A 268 -8.19 5.03 -14.21
N PHE A 269 -8.77 5.79 -13.30
CA PHE A 269 -10.14 5.54 -12.84
C PHE A 269 -11.19 5.74 -13.94
N LYS A 270 -11.04 6.78 -14.77
CA LYS A 270 -11.97 7.02 -15.90
C LYS A 270 -11.95 5.88 -16.90
N THR A 271 -10.77 5.28 -17.19
CA THR A 271 -10.67 4.12 -18.08
C THR A 271 -11.53 2.96 -17.56
N LEU A 272 -11.51 2.69 -16.25
CA LEU A 272 -12.32 1.61 -15.65
C LEU A 272 -13.83 1.90 -15.66
N LEU A 273 -14.24 3.16 -15.74
CA LEU A 273 -15.64 3.59 -15.72
C LEU A 273 -16.24 3.73 -17.14
N ASN A 274 -15.42 3.97 -18.17
CA ASN A 274 -15.91 4.31 -19.51
C ASN A 274 -16.54 3.16 -20.28
N ASP A 275 -16.35 1.89 -19.89
CA ASP A 275 -17.03 0.74 -20.52
C ASP A 275 -18.40 0.45 -19.89
N SER A 276 -18.91 1.34 -19.03
CA SER A 276 -20.18 1.17 -18.29
C SER A 276 -21.30 2.09 -18.82
N VAL A 277 -21.16 2.67 -20.04
CA VAL A 277 -22.19 3.51 -20.67
C VAL A 277 -22.74 2.85 -21.93
#